data_18b5bdfae00568c21c7db4d9b14f8bf8
#
_entry.id   18b5bdfae00568c21c7db4d9b14f8bf8
#
_cell.length_a   1.000
_cell.length_b   1.000
_cell.length_c   1.000
_cell.angle_alpha   90.00
_cell.angle_beta   90.00
_cell.angle_gamma   90.00
#
_symmetry.space_group_name_H-M   'P 1'
#
loop_
_entity.id
_entity.type
_entity.pdbx_description
1 polymer ?
#
loop_
_entity_poly.entity_id
_entity_poly.type
_entity_poly.pdbx_seq_one_letter_code
_entity_poly.pdbx_strand_id
1 'polypeptide(L)'
;LKKDQLIIDDANFRMNDLNFYSNEVTVKNLVNSFSVQGKVEHKKFNLEDKSLTNLLNEFNGNLKLETLNFSSKSDFSFNLSKELRIKDIEIFSKVKLTELLILNNFKLKSFFPKIKKNISLNDNNLEIIYKKESFSIFGEGKIFFQDKADDISYELKKTNKDLKFVSSIQINDNPLNIDFLNYDNREKNSIIIDIKGTIDKSKNSTINLFSLKEKNNI
;
A
#
# COMPACT_ATOMS: atom_id res chain seq x y z
N LEU A 1 -22.65 14.82 -33.29
CA LEU A 1 -21.38 14.10 -33.01
C LEU A 1 -20.30 15.14 -32.71
N LYS A 2 -19.84 15.28 -31.48
CA LYS A 2 -18.66 16.08 -31.17
C LYS A 2 -17.47 15.37 -31.82
N LYS A 3 -16.92 15.92 -32.89
CA LYS A 3 -15.85 15.34 -33.72
C LYS A 3 -14.52 15.09 -33.00
N ASP A 4 -14.41 15.42 -31.69
CA ASP A 4 -13.14 15.44 -30.96
C ASP A 4 -13.09 14.48 -29.82
N GLN A 5 -14.04 13.55 -29.70
CA GLN A 5 -14.11 12.59 -28.62
C GLN A 5 -14.47 11.19 -29.13
N LEU A 6 -13.70 10.18 -28.71
CA LEU A 6 -13.99 8.76 -28.85
C LEU A 6 -14.34 8.20 -27.47
N ILE A 7 -15.41 7.45 -27.39
CA ILE A 7 -15.80 6.67 -26.21
C ILE A 7 -15.64 5.21 -26.55
N ILE A 8 -14.97 4.46 -25.68
CA ILE A 8 -14.78 3.02 -25.80
C ILE A 8 -15.52 2.40 -24.61
N ASP A 9 -16.60 1.69 -24.91
CA ASP A 9 -17.40 1.00 -23.91
C ASP A 9 -16.92 -0.44 -23.71
N ASP A 10 -17.09 -0.95 -22.50
CA ASP A 10 -16.84 -2.35 -22.13
C ASP A 10 -15.42 -2.86 -22.47
N ALA A 11 -14.42 -2.03 -22.23
CA ALA A 11 -13.01 -2.36 -22.52
C ALA A 11 -12.47 -3.40 -21.52
N ASN A 12 -11.94 -4.50 -22.06
CA ASN A 12 -11.18 -5.48 -21.29
C ASN A 12 -9.72 -5.42 -21.73
N PHE A 13 -8.82 -5.30 -20.78
CA PHE A 13 -7.39 -5.31 -21.08
C PHE A 13 -6.61 -6.06 -20.02
N ARG A 14 -5.48 -6.60 -20.43
CA ARG A 14 -4.57 -7.37 -19.58
C ARG A 14 -3.22 -6.67 -19.52
N MET A 15 -2.71 -6.49 -18.30
CA MET A 15 -1.38 -5.98 -18.05
C MET A 15 -0.67 -6.93 -17.08
N ASN A 16 0.41 -7.52 -17.52
CA ASN A 16 1.04 -8.67 -16.87
C ASN A 16 -0.01 -9.78 -16.67
N ASP A 17 -0.22 -10.31 -15.51
CA ASP A 17 -1.26 -11.33 -15.26
C ASP A 17 -2.57 -10.74 -14.71
N LEU A 18 -2.69 -9.41 -14.69
CA LEU A 18 -3.86 -8.69 -14.21
C LEU A 18 -4.86 -8.43 -15.34
N ASN A 19 -6.10 -8.84 -15.13
CA ASN A 19 -7.22 -8.50 -16.01
C ASN A 19 -7.96 -7.29 -15.45
N PHE A 20 -8.12 -6.28 -16.28
CA PHE A 20 -8.81 -5.04 -15.95
C PHE A 20 -10.05 -4.91 -16.82
N TYR A 21 -11.09 -4.42 -16.23
CA TYR A 21 -12.33 -4.09 -16.91
C TYR A 21 -12.64 -2.61 -16.72
N SER A 22 -13.05 -1.95 -17.79
CA SER A 22 -13.52 -0.57 -17.78
C SER A 22 -14.85 -0.48 -18.48
N ASN A 23 -15.84 0.10 -17.81
CA ASN A 23 -17.13 0.36 -18.43
C ASN A 23 -17.02 1.40 -19.53
N GLU A 24 -16.16 2.40 -19.36
CA GLU A 24 -15.99 3.49 -20.30
C GLU A 24 -14.56 4.03 -20.24
N VAL A 25 -13.95 4.20 -21.42
CA VAL A 25 -12.71 4.96 -21.60
C VAL A 25 -13.01 6.09 -22.57
N THR A 26 -12.77 7.31 -22.14
CA THR A 26 -12.94 8.52 -22.95
C THR A 26 -11.59 8.97 -23.50
N VAL A 27 -11.52 9.17 -24.81
CA VAL A 27 -10.36 9.75 -25.51
C VAL A 27 -10.78 11.06 -26.16
N LYS A 28 -10.18 12.18 -25.74
CA LYS A 28 -10.42 13.51 -26.33
C LYS A 28 -9.23 13.92 -27.19
N ASN A 29 -9.50 14.35 -28.41
CA ASN A 29 -8.48 14.92 -29.28
C ASN A 29 -8.18 16.35 -28.82
N LEU A 30 -6.92 16.63 -28.53
CA LEU A 30 -6.37 17.95 -28.27
C LEU A 30 -5.48 18.39 -29.47
N VAL A 31 -5.12 19.65 -29.54
CA VAL A 31 -4.34 20.17 -30.70
C VAL A 31 -3.04 19.36 -30.92
N ASN A 32 -2.33 18.99 -29.89
CA ASN A 32 -1.03 18.30 -29.95
C ASN A 32 -0.95 16.97 -29.22
N SER A 33 -2.08 16.44 -28.69
CA SER A 33 -2.12 15.22 -27.91
C SER A 33 -3.53 14.67 -27.83
N PHE A 34 -3.67 13.51 -27.21
CA PHE A 34 -4.96 12.96 -26.79
C PHE A 34 -5.02 12.95 -25.27
N SER A 35 -6.12 13.40 -24.70
CA SER A 35 -6.41 13.19 -23.29
C SER A 35 -7.21 11.89 -23.14
N VAL A 36 -6.71 10.97 -22.33
CA VAL A 36 -7.34 9.67 -22.05
C VAL A 36 -7.72 9.62 -20.60
N GLN A 37 -8.96 9.25 -20.30
CA GLN A 37 -9.46 9.10 -18.94
C GLN A 37 -10.45 7.94 -18.86
N GLY A 38 -10.50 7.29 -17.71
CA GLY A 38 -11.45 6.19 -17.51
C GLY A 38 -11.44 5.66 -16.08
N LYS A 39 -12.31 4.68 -15.87
CA LYS A 39 -12.38 3.93 -14.60
C LYS A 39 -12.08 2.48 -14.88
N VAL A 40 -11.28 1.88 -14.01
CA VAL A 40 -10.87 0.49 -14.13
C VAL A 40 -11.25 -0.23 -12.86
N GLU A 41 -11.88 -1.39 -13.02
CA GLU A 41 -12.17 -2.29 -11.92
C GLU A 41 -11.38 -3.58 -12.06
N HIS A 42 -10.90 -4.08 -10.93
CA HIS A 42 -10.29 -5.37 -10.80
C HIS A 42 -11.01 -6.15 -9.68
N LYS A 43 -11.72 -7.23 -10.03
CA LYS A 43 -12.71 -7.83 -9.11
C LYS A 43 -12.10 -8.74 -8.05
N LYS A 44 -11.09 -9.52 -8.36
CA LYS A 44 -10.39 -10.38 -7.40
C LYS A 44 -9.08 -10.87 -8.01
N PHE A 45 -8.01 -10.66 -7.31
CA PHE A 45 -6.71 -11.09 -7.74
C PHE A 45 -5.98 -11.87 -6.65
N ASN A 46 -5.29 -12.92 -7.10
CA ASN A 46 -4.45 -13.77 -6.27
C ASN A 46 -3.09 -13.85 -6.98
N LEU A 47 -2.09 -13.16 -6.44
CA LEU A 47 -0.75 -13.12 -7.02
C LEU A 47 0.11 -14.22 -6.39
N GLU A 48 0.58 -15.12 -7.21
CA GLU A 48 1.65 -16.02 -6.80
C GLU A 48 3.03 -15.32 -6.87
N ASP A 49 3.93 -15.76 -6.03
CA ASP A 49 5.21 -15.17 -5.59
C ASP A 49 6.07 -14.47 -6.67
N LYS A 50 6.08 -14.92 -7.92
CA LYS A 50 7.04 -14.44 -8.94
C LYS A 50 6.75 -13.05 -9.50
N SER A 51 5.50 -12.66 -9.63
CA SER A 51 5.11 -11.34 -10.18
C SER A 51 5.26 -10.22 -9.17
N LEU A 52 5.21 -10.54 -7.88
CA LEU A 52 5.29 -9.60 -6.76
C LEU A 52 6.71 -9.26 -6.36
N THR A 53 7.61 -10.19 -6.50
CA THR A 53 9.04 -9.98 -6.19
C THR A 53 9.60 -8.79 -6.97
N ASN A 54 9.16 -8.59 -8.20
CA ASN A 54 9.60 -7.47 -9.03
C ASN A 54 9.04 -6.11 -8.56
N LEU A 55 7.78 -6.07 -8.10
CA LEU A 55 7.17 -4.85 -7.56
C LEU A 55 7.80 -4.42 -6.22
N LEU A 56 8.20 -5.38 -5.41
CA LEU A 56 8.77 -5.10 -4.09
C LEU A 56 10.29 -4.94 -4.06
N ASN A 57 11.00 -5.45 -5.05
CA ASN A 57 12.44 -5.20 -5.20
C ASN A 57 12.77 -3.71 -5.29
N GLU A 58 11.78 -2.89 -5.70
CA GLU A 58 11.89 -1.44 -5.61
C GLU A 58 11.82 -0.92 -4.17
N PHE A 59 11.15 -1.63 -3.25
CA PHE A 59 10.88 -1.14 -1.90
C PHE A 59 11.89 -1.58 -0.85
N ASN A 60 12.34 -2.81 -0.87
CA ASN A 60 13.49 -3.28 -0.06
C ASN A 60 13.67 -4.79 -0.26
N GLY A 61 14.87 -5.24 -0.65
CA GLY A 61 15.19 -6.66 -0.86
C GLY A 61 15.07 -7.59 0.38
N ASN A 62 14.64 -7.03 1.54
CA ASN A 62 14.44 -7.77 2.79
C ASN A 62 12.99 -8.22 3.01
N LEU A 63 12.02 -7.74 2.21
CA LEU A 63 10.62 -8.14 2.33
C LEU A 63 10.31 -9.21 1.27
N LYS A 64 9.96 -10.41 1.73
CA LYS A 64 9.48 -11.46 0.86
C LYS A 64 7.96 -11.59 1.03
N LEU A 65 7.22 -11.28 -0.04
CA LEU A 65 5.78 -11.55 -0.08
C LEU A 65 5.53 -13.01 -0.44
N GLU A 66 4.56 -13.60 0.27
CA GLU A 66 4.11 -14.96 0.01
C GLU A 66 2.71 -14.99 -0.62
N THR A 67 1.83 -14.07 -0.22
CA THR A 67 0.45 -14.00 -0.74
C THR A 67 0.00 -12.55 -0.86
N LEU A 68 -0.76 -12.24 -1.90
CA LEU A 68 -1.48 -10.98 -2.04
C LEU A 68 -2.84 -11.21 -2.69
N ASN A 69 -3.91 -10.91 -1.95
CA ASN A 69 -5.29 -10.98 -2.41
C ASN A 69 -5.95 -9.62 -2.29
N PHE A 70 -6.43 -9.07 -3.39
CA PHE A 70 -7.09 -7.77 -3.39
C PHE A 70 -8.13 -7.60 -4.49
N SER A 71 -8.96 -6.60 -4.36
CA SER A 71 -9.78 -6.01 -5.41
C SER A 71 -9.54 -4.52 -5.48
N SER A 72 -9.75 -3.89 -6.63
CA SER A 72 -9.53 -2.46 -6.78
C SER A 72 -10.52 -1.79 -7.71
N LYS A 73 -10.74 -0.49 -7.45
CA LYS A 73 -11.41 0.46 -8.35
C LYS A 73 -10.50 1.66 -8.51
N SER A 74 -10.20 2.01 -9.75
CA SER A 74 -9.25 3.06 -10.05
C SER A 74 -9.81 4.03 -11.08
N ASP A 75 -9.67 5.32 -10.81
CA ASP A 75 -9.80 6.38 -11.80
C ASP A 75 -8.41 6.67 -12.36
N PHE A 76 -8.29 6.79 -13.67
CA PHE A 76 -7.04 7.12 -14.31
C PHE A 76 -7.21 8.23 -15.34
N SER A 77 -6.17 9.00 -15.52
CA SER A 77 -6.04 9.96 -16.63
C SER A 77 -4.59 10.08 -17.08
N PHE A 78 -4.37 10.31 -18.35
CA PHE A 78 -3.06 10.61 -18.91
C PHE A 78 -3.19 11.36 -20.25
N ASN A 79 -2.12 12.02 -20.66
CA ASN A 79 -1.98 12.59 -22.00
C ASN A 79 -1.15 11.65 -22.87
N LEU A 80 -1.61 11.43 -24.10
CA LEU A 80 -0.90 10.66 -25.12
C LEU A 80 -0.44 11.63 -26.21
N SER A 81 0.87 11.77 -26.41
CA SER A 81 1.39 12.60 -27.51
C SER A 81 1.06 11.97 -28.87
N LYS A 82 1.25 12.72 -29.95
CA LYS A 82 1.05 12.21 -31.35
C LYS A 82 2.02 11.07 -31.67
N GLU A 83 3.19 11.00 -31.00
CA GLU A 83 4.15 9.90 -31.10
C GLU A 83 3.82 8.73 -30.12
N LEU A 84 2.59 8.69 -29.58
CA LEU A 84 2.08 7.68 -28.66
C LEU A 84 2.88 7.55 -27.34
N ARG A 85 3.48 8.65 -26.89
CA ARG A 85 4.16 8.70 -25.59
C ARG A 85 3.20 9.14 -24.49
N ILE A 86 3.11 8.36 -23.43
CA ILE A 86 2.30 8.69 -22.26
C ILE A 86 2.98 9.79 -21.46
N LYS A 87 2.20 10.81 -21.08
CA LYS A 87 2.60 11.94 -20.24
C LYS A 87 1.53 12.20 -19.18
N ASP A 88 1.93 12.84 -18.10
CA ASP A 88 1.04 13.36 -17.06
C ASP A 88 0.04 12.32 -16.55
N ILE A 89 0.53 11.12 -16.29
CA ILE A 89 -0.29 10.02 -15.77
C ILE A 89 -0.66 10.31 -14.31
N GLU A 90 -1.96 10.22 -14.03
CA GLU A 90 -2.52 10.24 -12.69
C GLU A 90 -3.41 9.02 -12.51
N ILE A 91 -3.27 8.35 -11.36
CA ILE A 91 -4.11 7.21 -10.97
C ILE A 91 -4.52 7.41 -9.52
N PHE A 92 -5.81 7.29 -9.28
CA PHE A 92 -6.38 7.20 -7.94
C PHE A 92 -7.07 5.85 -7.81
N SER A 93 -6.63 5.04 -6.84
CA SER A 93 -7.17 3.69 -6.63
C SER A 93 -7.67 3.50 -5.22
N LYS A 94 -8.87 2.94 -5.09
CA LYS A 94 -9.37 2.34 -3.86
C LYS A 94 -9.16 0.84 -3.95
N VAL A 95 -8.40 0.29 -3.01
CA VAL A 95 -8.04 -1.12 -2.98
C VAL A 95 -8.59 -1.73 -1.69
N LYS A 96 -9.32 -2.83 -1.83
CA LYS A 96 -9.67 -3.69 -0.70
C LYS A 96 -8.69 -4.85 -0.68
N LEU A 97 -7.75 -4.81 0.24
CA LEU A 97 -6.78 -5.85 0.50
C LEU A 97 -7.40 -6.88 1.42
N THR A 98 -7.71 -8.06 0.89
CA THR A 98 -8.26 -9.16 1.69
C THR A 98 -7.18 -9.83 2.50
N GLU A 99 -6.00 -10.03 1.90
CA GLU A 99 -4.85 -10.66 2.56
C GLU A 99 -3.55 -10.22 1.90
N LEU A 100 -2.57 -9.90 2.73
CA LEU A 100 -1.17 -9.74 2.35
C LEU A 100 -0.33 -10.52 3.36
N LEU A 101 0.43 -11.53 2.90
CA LEU A 101 1.30 -12.33 3.73
C LEU A 101 2.76 -12.00 3.42
N ILE A 102 3.50 -11.60 4.45
CA ILE A 102 4.90 -11.17 4.35
C ILE A 102 5.75 -12.07 5.24
N LEU A 103 6.85 -12.61 4.71
CA LEU A 103 7.84 -13.30 5.50
C LEU A 103 8.58 -12.31 6.40
N ASN A 104 8.51 -12.54 7.71
CA ASN A 104 9.15 -11.68 8.70
C ASN A 104 10.61 -12.07 8.90
N ASN A 105 11.51 -11.23 8.42
CA ASN A 105 12.95 -11.34 8.63
C ASN A 105 13.47 -10.37 9.71
N PHE A 106 12.58 -9.63 10.37
CA PHE A 106 12.96 -8.66 11.39
C PHE A 106 13.21 -9.34 12.74
N LYS A 107 14.25 -8.90 13.44
CA LYS A 107 14.57 -9.39 14.81
C LYS A 107 13.74 -8.62 15.85
N LEU A 108 12.43 -8.77 15.80
CA LEU A 108 11.50 -8.04 16.68
C LEU A 108 11.03 -8.85 17.90
N LYS A 109 11.63 -10.01 18.17
CA LYS A 109 11.20 -10.89 19.26
C LYS A 109 11.37 -10.27 20.66
N SER A 110 12.33 -9.33 20.80
CA SER A 110 12.53 -8.55 22.03
C SER A 110 11.39 -7.57 22.31
N PHE A 111 10.64 -7.15 21.29
CA PHE A 111 9.49 -6.26 21.43
C PHE A 111 8.18 -7.04 21.44
N PHE A 112 8.08 -8.06 20.61
CA PHE A 112 6.89 -8.88 20.42
C PHE A 112 7.25 -10.33 20.71
N PRO A 113 7.08 -10.80 21.97
CA PRO A 113 7.54 -12.13 22.39
C PRO A 113 6.97 -13.30 21.59
N LYS A 114 5.75 -13.13 21.07
CA LYS A 114 5.03 -14.14 20.27
C LYS A 114 5.02 -13.84 18.77
N ILE A 115 5.99 -13.04 18.29
CA ILE A 115 6.04 -12.68 16.87
C ILE A 115 6.13 -13.91 15.97
N LYS A 116 5.29 -13.93 14.95
CA LYS A 116 5.21 -15.00 13.97
C LYS A 116 6.29 -14.86 12.90
N LYS A 117 6.62 -15.97 12.26
CA LYS A 117 7.49 -16.00 11.09
C LYS A 117 6.88 -15.23 9.91
N ASN A 118 5.55 -15.29 9.77
CA ASN A 118 4.80 -14.59 8.75
C ASN A 118 3.93 -13.52 9.41
N ILE A 119 4.00 -12.30 8.88
CA ILE A 119 3.12 -11.18 9.24
C ILE A 119 2.06 -11.09 8.17
N SER A 120 0.79 -11.00 8.56
CA SER A 120 -0.30 -10.77 7.61
C SER A 120 -1.04 -9.46 7.88
N LEU A 121 -1.42 -8.77 6.79
CA LEU A 121 -2.40 -7.70 6.78
C LEU A 121 -3.69 -8.26 6.20
N ASN A 122 -4.79 -8.13 6.93
CA ASN A 122 -6.08 -8.66 6.52
C ASN A 122 -7.14 -7.57 6.58
N ASP A 123 -8.07 -7.59 5.64
CA ASP A 123 -9.19 -6.65 5.56
C ASP A 123 -8.76 -5.18 5.63
N ASN A 124 -7.68 -4.84 4.91
CA ASN A 124 -7.20 -3.47 4.85
C ASN A 124 -7.86 -2.73 3.67
N ASN A 125 -8.28 -1.49 3.94
CA ASN A 125 -8.68 -0.55 2.92
C ASN A 125 -7.51 0.36 2.58
N LEU A 126 -7.20 0.46 1.28
CA LEU A 126 -6.09 1.27 0.79
C LEU A 126 -6.59 2.34 -0.16
N GLU A 127 -6.02 3.51 -0.06
CA GLU A 127 -6.08 4.54 -1.10
C GLU A 127 -4.68 4.72 -1.68
N ILE A 128 -4.56 4.58 -3.00
CA ILE A 128 -3.31 4.73 -3.73
C ILE A 128 -3.45 5.90 -4.68
N ILE A 129 -2.55 6.85 -4.57
CA ILE A 129 -2.47 8.01 -5.44
C ILE A 129 -1.12 7.96 -6.16
N TYR A 130 -1.16 7.83 -7.48
CA TYR A 130 0.02 7.93 -8.32
C TYR A 130 -0.08 9.18 -9.20
N LYS A 131 0.92 10.01 -9.15
CA LYS A 131 1.11 11.17 -10.03
C LYS A 131 2.54 11.15 -10.52
N LYS A 132 2.80 11.87 -11.62
CA LYS A 132 4.16 12.01 -12.11
C LYS A 132 5.15 12.29 -10.96
N GLU A 133 6.14 11.41 -10.79
CA GLU A 133 7.23 11.53 -9.82
C GLU A 133 6.81 11.42 -8.33
N SER A 134 5.55 11.12 -8.04
CA SER A 134 5.07 10.94 -6.68
C SER A 134 4.11 9.76 -6.57
N PHE A 135 4.14 9.13 -5.40
CA PHE A 135 3.30 7.99 -5.09
C PHE A 135 2.94 8.02 -3.62
N SER A 136 1.67 7.84 -3.30
CA SER A 136 1.19 7.77 -1.92
C SER A 136 0.29 6.57 -1.73
N ILE A 137 0.45 5.89 -0.59
CA ILE A 137 -0.47 4.86 -0.09
C ILE A 137 -0.95 5.30 1.28
N PHE A 138 -2.25 5.25 1.49
CA PHE A 138 -2.89 5.31 2.80
C PHE A 138 -3.57 3.98 3.03
N GLY A 139 -3.42 3.40 4.21
CA GLY A 139 -4.03 2.13 4.53
C GLY A 139 -4.46 2.04 5.99
N GLU A 140 -5.54 1.33 6.22
CA GLU A 140 -6.02 0.98 7.55
C GLU A 140 -6.65 -0.41 7.54
N GLY A 141 -6.56 -1.13 8.65
CA GLY A 141 -7.13 -2.47 8.79
C GLY A 141 -6.50 -3.27 9.91
N LYS A 142 -6.42 -4.58 9.71
CA LYS A 142 -5.88 -5.52 10.69
C LYS A 142 -4.49 -6.01 10.32
N ILE A 143 -3.63 -6.13 11.35
CA ILE A 143 -2.30 -6.74 11.25
C ILE A 143 -2.22 -7.91 12.23
N PHE A 144 -1.66 -9.03 11.76
CA PHE A 144 -1.38 -10.22 12.55
C PHE A 144 0.13 -10.48 12.56
N PHE A 145 0.82 -9.95 13.53
CA PHE A 145 2.23 -10.27 13.77
C PHE A 145 2.45 -11.13 14.99
N GLN A 146 1.42 -11.27 15.86
CA GLN A 146 1.35 -12.21 16.96
C GLN A 146 0.08 -13.08 16.87
N ASP A 147 -0.44 -13.58 17.99
CA ASP A 147 -1.56 -14.53 18.02
C ASP A 147 -2.90 -13.88 17.67
N LYS A 148 -3.09 -12.62 18.05
CA LYS A 148 -4.33 -11.87 17.83
C LYS A 148 -4.14 -10.75 16.82
N ALA A 149 -5.25 -10.29 16.26
CA ALA A 149 -5.28 -9.15 15.37
C ALA A 149 -5.09 -7.86 16.16
N ASP A 150 -4.25 -6.97 15.63
CA ASP A 150 -4.12 -5.60 16.08
C ASP A 150 -4.60 -4.65 14.97
N ASP A 151 -4.96 -3.42 15.34
CA ASP A 151 -5.34 -2.41 14.37
C ASP A 151 -4.09 -1.69 13.85
N ILE A 152 -4.06 -1.42 12.54
CA ILE A 152 -2.98 -0.68 11.91
C ILE A 152 -3.53 0.40 10.99
N SER A 153 -2.92 1.57 11.04
CA SER A 153 -3.02 2.58 9.99
C SER A 153 -1.62 2.98 9.52
N TYR A 154 -1.47 3.25 8.24
CA TYR A 154 -0.17 3.62 7.68
C TYR A 154 -0.30 4.54 6.48
N GLU A 155 0.72 5.34 6.31
CA GLU A 155 0.90 6.22 5.17
C GLU A 155 2.32 6.06 4.63
N LEU A 156 2.42 5.86 3.31
CA LEU A 156 3.67 5.84 2.57
C LEU A 156 3.62 6.94 1.51
N LYS A 157 4.62 7.80 1.46
CA LYS A 157 4.78 8.84 0.44
C LYS A 157 6.16 8.76 -0.19
N LYS A 158 6.21 8.39 -1.47
CA LYS A 158 7.43 8.36 -2.27
C LYS A 158 7.49 9.61 -3.14
N THR A 159 8.62 10.27 -3.12
CA THR A 159 9.00 11.35 -4.03
C THR A 159 10.29 10.99 -4.75
N ASN A 160 10.76 11.85 -5.66
CA ASN A 160 12.06 11.66 -6.29
C ASN A 160 13.25 11.65 -5.32
N LYS A 161 13.07 12.13 -4.09
CA LYS A 161 14.13 12.28 -3.10
C LYS A 161 14.15 11.17 -2.06
N ASP A 162 13.01 10.81 -1.54
CA ASP A 162 12.84 9.95 -0.37
C ASP A 162 11.52 9.18 -0.39
N LEU A 163 11.43 8.17 0.47
CA LEU A 163 10.21 7.52 0.88
C LEU A 163 9.96 7.88 2.35
N LYS A 164 8.86 8.57 2.64
CA LYS A 164 8.39 8.85 4.00
C LYS A 164 7.35 7.84 4.39
N PHE A 165 7.40 7.40 5.64
CA PHE A 165 6.39 6.52 6.21
C PHE A 165 5.92 7.00 7.57
N VAL A 166 4.65 6.78 7.82
CA VAL A 166 3.99 6.97 9.12
C VAL A 166 3.19 5.71 9.38
N SER A 167 3.25 5.16 10.57
CA SER A 167 2.43 4.02 10.98
C SER A 167 1.96 4.21 12.40
N SER A 168 0.71 3.82 12.66
CA SER A 168 0.14 3.71 14.00
C SER A 168 -0.41 2.31 14.18
N ILE A 169 0.03 1.62 15.22
CA ILE A 169 -0.41 0.25 15.55
C ILE A 169 -1.06 0.32 16.92
N GLN A 170 -2.32 -0.11 17.01
CA GLN A 170 -3.01 -0.26 18.28
C GLN A 170 -3.00 -1.73 18.67
N ILE A 171 -2.20 -2.05 19.70
CA ILE A 171 -2.10 -3.37 20.31
C ILE A 171 -3.16 -3.47 21.41
N ASN A 172 -4.07 -4.44 21.26
CA ASN A 172 -5.18 -4.58 22.20
C ASN A 172 -4.96 -5.75 23.18
N ASP A 173 -4.68 -6.92 22.65
CA ASP A 173 -4.60 -8.18 23.44
C ASP A 173 -3.29 -8.94 23.29
N ASN A 174 -2.39 -8.47 22.43
CA ASN A 174 -1.09 -9.08 22.23
C ASN A 174 -0.08 -8.58 23.28
N PRO A 175 0.84 -9.43 23.75
CA PRO A 175 1.89 -8.98 24.66
C PRO A 175 2.88 -8.05 23.94
N LEU A 176 3.32 -7.03 24.66
CA LEU A 176 4.39 -6.13 24.27
C LEU A 176 5.42 -6.06 25.39
N ASN A 177 6.69 -6.25 25.05
CA ASN A 177 7.81 -6.09 25.96
C ASN A 177 8.85 -5.14 25.32
N ILE A 178 9.30 -4.16 26.07
CA ILE A 178 10.35 -3.23 25.60
C ILE A 178 11.44 -3.19 26.67
N ASP A 179 12.41 -4.07 26.53
CA ASP A 179 13.47 -4.31 27.55
C ASP A 179 14.21 -3.03 27.94
N PHE A 180 14.59 -2.18 26.96
CA PHE A 180 15.35 -0.95 27.23
C PHE A 180 14.55 0.13 27.97
N LEU A 181 13.19 0.04 28.00
CA LEU A 181 12.30 0.90 28.77
C LEU A 181 11.84 0.22 30.06
N ASN A 182 12.26 -1.02 30.31
CA ASN A 182 11.72 -1.88 31.40
C ASN A 182 10.18 -1.93 31.39
N TYR A 183 9.60 -1.95 30.19
CA TYR A 183 8.16 -1.92 29.96
C TYR A 183 7.66 -3.31 29.55
N ASP A 184 6.68 -3.83 30.27
CA ASP A 184 6.03 -5.11 29.99
C ASP A 184 4.51 -4.95 30.16
N ASN A 185 3.78 -5.03 29.04
CA ASN A 185 2.33 -4.97 29.05
C ASN A 185 1.72 -6.33 29.37
N ARG A 186 1.66 -6.67 30.66
CA ARG A 186 0.98 -7.87 31.16
C ARG A 186 -0.51 -7.65 31.43
N GLU A 187 -0.93 -6.40 31.64
CA GLU A 187 -2.26 -6.06 32.13
C GLU A 187 -3.31 -5.88 31.02
N LYS A 188 -2.98 -6.19 29.77
CA LYS A 188 -3.89 -6.10 28.61
C LYS A 188 -4.44 -4.69 28.34
N ASN A 189 -3.71 -3.67 28.74
CA ASN A 189 -4.05 -2.30 28.35
C ASN A 189 -3.85 -2.13 26.85
N SER A 190 -4.75 -1.41 26.19
CA SER A 190 -4.56 -1.04 24.79
C SER A 190 -3.40 -0.06 24.65
N ILE A 191 -2.46 -0.34 23.76
CA ILE A 191 -1.26 0.47 23.54
C ILE A 191 -1.24 0.94 22.10
N ILE A 192 -0.97 2.23 21.93
CA ILE A 192 -0.74 2.82 20.59
C ILE A 192 0.76 3.04 20.40
N ILE A 193 1.30 2.47 19.33
CA ILE A 193 2.68 2.69 18.89
C ILE A 193 2.64 3.51 17.59
N ASP A 194 3.16 4.74 17.66
CA ASP A 194 3.31 5.59 16.49
C ASP A 194 4.77 5.60 16.03
N ILE A 195 5.00 5.37 14.74
CA ILE A 195 6.32 5.38 14.12
C ILE A 195 6.28 6.29 12.90
N LYS A 196 7.28 7.18 12.79
CA LYS A 196 7.50 7.99 11.58
C LYS A 196 8.95 7.90 11.17
N GLY A 197 9.19 7.83 9.88
CA GLY A 197 10.55 7.76 9.37
C GLY A 197 10.66 8.08 7.89
N THR A 198 11.90 8.01 7.43
CA THR A 198 12.27 8.26 6.04
C THR A 198 13.25 7.20 5.57
N ILE A 199 13.16 6.84 4.29
CA ILE A 199 14.15 5.99 3.61
C ILE A 199 14.70 6.82 2.45
N ASP A 200 16.01 7.06 2.45
CA ASP A 200 16.68 7.82 1.40
C ASP A 200 16.94 6.97 0.13
N LYS A 201 17.50 7.60 -0.91
CA LYS A 201 17.87 6.92 -2.16
C LYS A 201 18.95 5.84 -1.97
N SER A 202 19.75 5.97 -0.95
CA SER A 202 20.80 4.99 -0.59
C SER A 202 20.25 3.84 0.25
N LYS A 203 18.93 3.78 0.45
CA LYS A 203 18.20 2.81 1.27
C LYS A 203 18.53 2.88 2.78
N ASN A 204 19.07 4.00 3.26
CA ASN A 204 19.22 4.23 4.69
C ASN A 204 17.89 4.62 5.29
N SER A 205 17.51 3.94 6.37
CA SER A 205 16.28 4.21 7.11
C SER A 205 16.57 5.06 8.33
N THR A 206 15.81 6.12 8.52
CA THR A 206 15.87 6.99 9.70
C THR A 206 14.50 7.00 10.37
N ILE A 207 14.46 6.68 11.67
CA ILE A 207 13.27 6.86 12.50
C ILE A 207 13.29 8.28 13.07
N ASN A 208 12.30 9.07 12.71
CA ASN A 208 12.16 10.46 13.14
C ASN A 208 11.31 10.60 14.42
N LEU A 209 10.38 9.66 14.61
CA LEU A 209 9.51 9.58 15.77
C LEU A 209 9.24 8.13 16.13
N PHE A 210 9.36 7.82 17.39
CA PHE A 210 8.80 6.64 18.03
C PHE A 210 8.04 7.10 19.27
N SER A 211 6.76 6.75 19.37
CA SER A 211 5.90 7.11 20.49
C SER A 211 5.13 5.88 20.96
N LEU A 212 5.04 5.72 22.25
CA LEU A 212 4.23 4.70 22.91
C LEU A 212 3.27 5.40 23.86
N LYS A 213 1.98 5.08 23.71
CA LYS A 213 0.91 5.62 24.56
C LYS A 213 0.05 4.49 25.05
N GLU A 214 -0.11 4.40 26.35
CA GLU A 214 -1.05 3.50 26.98
C GLU A 214 -2.44 4.14 26.99
N LYS A 215 -3.45 3.42 26.52
CA LYS A 215 -4.83 3.86 26.55
C LYS A 215 -5.45 3.25 27.81
N ASN A 216 -5.56 4.05 28.88
CA ASN A 216 -6.28 3.60 30.07
C ASN A 216 -7.74 3.34 29.67
N ASN A 217 -8.20 2.11 29.81
CA ASN A 217 -9.61 1.80 29.79
C ASN A 217 -10.20 2.35 31.11
N ILE A 218 -10.81 3.53 31.04
CA ILE A 218 -11.65 4.07 32.12
C ILE A 218 -13.02 3.39 32.04
#